data_35516778946f158b43d4a90492fe7633
#
_entry.id   35516778946f158b43d4a90492fe7633
#
_cell.length_a   1.000
_cell.length_b   1.000
_cell.length_c   1.000
_cell.angle_alpha   90.00
_cell.angle_beta   90.00
_cell.angle_gamma   90.00
#
_symmetry.space_group_name_H-M   'P 1'
#
loop_
_entity.id
_entity.type
_entity.pdbx_description
1 polymer ?
#
loop_
_entity_poly.entity_id
_entity_poly.type
_entity_poly.pdbx_seq_one_letter_code
_entity_poly.pdbx_strand_id
1 'polypeptide(L)'
;FLAGFNPALPIPGTPFYERLKNEGRLLYDKWWLDEDFRYGKAAFTPHNMTVEEFEAGILKCKVEYNTHKNIWSRLFDSAANFRHALIYLAVNYINRKEIYNKKGIKL
;
A
#
# COMPACT_ATOMS: atom_id res chain seq x y z
N PHE A 1 6.29 -10.74 9.69
CA PHE A 1 6.63 -9.42 10.27
C PHE A 1 5.75 -8.29 9.74
N LEU A 2 5.81 -8.00 8.47
CA LEU A 2 5.12 -6.88 7.85
C LEU A 2 4.25 -7.34 6.69
N ALA A 3 3.22 -6.54 6.38
CA ALA A 3 2.45 -6.67 5.16
C ALA A 3 2.50 -5.36 4.39
N GLY A 4 2.64 -5.44 3.07
CA GLY A 4 2.60 -4.28 2.20
C GLY A 4 1.23 -4.16 1.54
N PHE A 5 0.58 -3.03 1.73
CA PHE A 5 -0.69 -2.71 1.07
C PHE A 5 -0.44 -1.60 0.06
N ASN A 6 -0.49 -1.92 -1.20
CA ASN A 6 -0.26 -0.94 -2.25
C ASN A 6 -1.33 -1.07 -3.33
N PRO A 7 -1.70 0.04 -3.99
CA PRO A 7 -2.55 -0.04 -5.17
C PRO A 7 -1.88 -0.89 -6.24
N ALA A 8 -2.67 -1.64 -7.00
CA ALA A 8 -2.15 -2.36 -8.15
C ALA A 8 -1.58 -1.36 -9.16
N LEU A 9 -0.46 -1.69 -9.75
CA LEU A 9 0.18 -0.85 -10.77
C LEU A 9 0.06 -1.51 -12.14
N PRO A 10 -0.41 -0.77 -13.16
CA PRO A 10 -0.47 -1.29 -14.52
C PRO A 10 0.93 -1.28 -15.14
N ILE A 11 1.57 -2.45 -15.15
CA ILE A 11 2.92 -2.60 -15.70
C ILE A 11 2.86 -2.60 -17.24
N PRO A 12 3.67 -1.78 -17.92
CA PRO A 12 3.70 -1.76 -19.39
C PRO A 12 4.00 -3.15 -19.97
N GLY A 13 3.31 -3.50 -21.05
CA GLY A 13 3.46 -4.80 -21.70
C GLY A 13 2.57 -5.89 -21.12
N THR A 14 1.81 -5.62 -20.06
CA THR A 14 0.85 -6.58 -19.51
C THR A 14 -0.54 -6.38 -20.11
N PRO A 15 -1.38 -7.46 -20.16
CA PRO A 15 -2.78 -7.31 -20.57
C PRO A 15 -3.57 -6.32 -19.72
N PHE A 16 -3.26 -6.22 -18.42
CA PHE A 16 -3.89 -5.27 -17.51
C PHE A 16 -3.64 -3.83 -17.94
N TYR A 17 -2.40 -3.48 -18.25
CA TYR A 17 -2.05 -2.13 -18.74
C TYR A 17 -2.80 -1.79 -20.04
N GLU A 18 -2.78 -2.71 -21.01
CA GLU A 18 -3.43 -2.49 -22.29
C GLU A 18 -4.95 -2.33 -22.14
N ARG A 19 -5.57 -3.11 -21.27
CA ARG A 19 -7.01 -3.02 -20.99
C ARG A 19 -7.36 -1.65 -20.40
N LEU A 20 -6.61 -1.19 -19.41
CA LEU A 20 -6.83 0.12 -18.79
C LEU A 20 -6.63 1.26 -19.78
N LYS A 21 -5.62 1.15 -20.63
CA LYS A 21 -5.34 2.14 -21.68
C LYS A 21 -6.49 2.21 -22.68
N ASN A 22 -6.98 1.06 -23.14
CA ASN A 22 -8.09 1.00 -24.10
C ASN A 22 -9.41 1.50 -23.51
N GLU A 23 -9.63 1.30 -22.22
CA GLU A 23 -10.82 1.79 -21.51
C GLU A 23 -10.70 3.24 -21.07
N GLY A 24 -9.56 3.88 -21.25
CA GLY A 24 -9.33 5.26 -20.85
C GLY A 24 -9.28 5.46 -19.34
N ARG A 25 -8.89 4.45 -18.59
CA ARG A 25 -8.89 4.45 -17.12
C ARG A 25 -7.53 4.74 -16.49
N LEU A 26 -6.47 4.94 -17.29
CA LEU A 26 -5.17 5.34 -16.78
C LEU A 26 -5.21 6.80 -16.33
N LEU A 27 -4.77 7.07 -15.11
CA LEU A 27 -4.64 8.43 -14.58
C LEU A 27 -3.36 9.09 -15.10
N TYR A 28 -2.31 8.30 -15.30
CA TYR A 28 -1.04 8.73 -15.83
C TYR A 28 -0.68 7.82 -17.01
N ASP A 29 -0.46 8.39 -18.19
CA ASP A 29 -0.14 7.60 -19.38
C ASP A 29 1.14 6.79 -19.19
N LYS A 30 2.17 7.45 -18.65
CA LYS A 30 3.45 6.82 -18.28
C LYS A 30 3.74 7.11 -16.81
N TRP A 31 3.04 6.41 -15.92
CA TRP A 31 3.13 6.67 -14.49
C TRP A 31 4.55 6.57 -13.94
N TRP A 32 5.38 5.73 -14.53
CA TRP A 32 6.77 5.53 -14.10
C TRP A 32 7.68 6.73 -14.45
N LEU A 33 7.24 7.62 -15.32
CA LEU A 33 7.96 8.83 -15.70
C LEU A 33 7.30 10.12 -15.22
N ASP A 34 6.11 10.01 -14.63
CA ASP A 34 5.32 11.17 -14.24
C ASP A 34 5.81 11.73 -12.90
N GLU A 35 6.11 13.04 -12.87
CA GLU A 35 6.61 13.70 -11.68
C GLU A 35 5.56 13.81 -10.57
N ASP A 36 4.29 13.82 -10.92
CA ASP A 36 3.19 13.90 -9.96
C ASP A 36 2.84 12.55 -9.35
N PHE A 37 3.33 11.46 -9.92
CA PHE A 37 3.08 10.14 -9.38
C PHE A 37 4.03 9.81 -8.22
N ARG A 38 3.49 9.19 -7.18
CA ARG A 38 4.24 8.64 -6.05
C ARG A 38 3.73 7.24 -5.73
N TYR A 39 4.61 6.36 -5.31
CA TYR A 39 4.20 5.03 -4.88
C TYR A 39 3.25 5.14 -3.68
N GLY A 40 2.13 4.47 -3.76
CA GLY A 40 1.03 4.56 -2.79
C GLY A 40 -0.16 5.32 -3.32
N LYS A 41 0.00 6.08 -4.43
CA LYS A 41 -1.12 6.71 -5.13
C LYS A 41 -1.69 5.76 -6.17
N ALA A 42 -2.97 5.93 -6.50
CA ALA A 42 -3.60 5.17 -7.57
C ALA A 42 -3.09 5.65 -8.93
N ALA A 43 -2.79 4.71 -9.82
CA ALA A 43 -2.38 5.01 -11.19
C ALA A 43 -3.52 4.84 -12.20
N PHE A 44 -4.68 4.35 -11.77
CA PHE A 44 -5.85 4.13 -12.63
C PHE A 44 -7.14 4.33 -11.83
N THR A 45 -8.26 4.45 -12.56
CA THR A 45 -9.58 4.56 -11.95
C THR A 45 -10.20 3.15 -11.81
N PRO A 46 -10.52 2.69 -10.59
CA PRO A 46 -11.20 1.40 -10.39
C PRO A 46 -12.62 1.41 -10.93
N HIS A 47 -13.20 0.23 -11.21
CA HIS A 47 -14.55 0.12 -11.76
C HIS A 47 -15.65 0.55 -10.80
N ASN A 48 -15.58 0.12 -9.55
CA ASN A 48 -16.71 0.20 -8.62
C ASN A 48 -16.50 1.18 -7.47
N MET A 49 -15.50 2.05 -7.59
CA MET A 49 -15.19 3.05 -6.57
C MET A 49 -14.46 4.24 -7.19
N THR A 50 -14.44 5.36 -6.49
CA THR A 50 -13.67 6.52 -6.92
C THR A 50 -12.19 6.33 -6.61
N VAL A 51 -11.34 7.16 -7.22
CA VAL A 51 -9.90 7.15 -6.92
C VAL A 51 -9.66 7.47 -5.44
N GLU A 52 -10.40 8.43 -4.90
CA GLU A 52 -10.32 8.83 -3.49
C GLU A 52 -10.70 7.69 -2.55
N GLU A 53 -11.78 6.97 -2.87
CA GLU A 53 -12.19 5.80 -2.08
C GLU A 53 -11.15 4.69 -2.13
N PHE A 54 -10.53 4.46 -3.28
CA PHE A 54 -9.51 3.46 -3.47
C PHE A 54 -8.26 3.78 -2.64
N GLU A 55 -7.77 5.01 -2.73
CA GLU A 55 -6.60 5.46 -1.96
C GLU A 55 -6.87 5.46 -0.45
N ALA A 56 -8.07 5.91 -0.05
CA ALA A 56 -8.48 5.90 1.36
C ALA A 56 -8.57 4.48 1.91
N GLY A 57 -9.06 3.53 1.11
CA GLY A 57 -9.13 2.12 1.48
C GLY A 57 -7.75 1.50 1.71
N ILE A 58 -6.80 1.81 0.86
CA ILE A 58 -5.41 1.34 1.01
C ILE A 58 -4.80 1.91 2.30
N LEU A 59 -4.98 3.20 2.55
CA LEU A 59 -4.49 3.82 3.78
C LEU A 59 -5.14 3.21 5.02
N LYS A 60 -6.44 2.95 4.96
CA LYS A 60 -7.17 2.30 6.05
C LYS A 60 -6.59 0.91 6.35
N CYS A 61 -6.29 0.11 5.32
CA CYS A 61 -5.66 -1.19 5.50
C CYS A 61 -4.31 -1.07 6.20
N LYS A 62 -3.49 -0.10 5.80
CA LYS A 62 -2.18 0.14 6.42
C LYS A 62 -2.33 0.53 7.89
N VAL A 63 -3.25 1.44 8.19
CA VAL A 63 -3.48 1.91 9.57
C VAL A 63 -4.02 0.79 10.44
N GLU A 64 -5.03 0.05 9.98
CA GLU A 64 -5.63 -1.03 10.77
C GLU A 64 -4.66 -2.18 11.04
N TYR A 65 -3.86 -2.56 10.03
CA TYR A 65 -2.87 -3.61 10.20
C TYR A 65 -1.81 -3.25 11.22
N ASN A 66 -1.48 -1.97 11.34
CA ASN A 66 -0.43 -1.46 12.21
C ASN A 66 -0.94 -0.80 13.49
N THR A 67 -2.15 -1.16 13.95
CA THR A 67 -2.61 -0.75 15.28
C THR A 67 -1.80 -1.46 16.36
N HIS A 68 -1.73 -0.86 17.55
CA HIS A 68 -1.04 -1.50 18.68
C HIS A 68 -1.58 -2.91 18.94
N LYS A 69 -2.91 -3.05 18.95
CA LYS A 69 -3.57 -4.34 19.14
C LYS A 69 -3.09 -5.38 18.13
N ASN A 70 -3.08 -5.02 16.85
CA ASN A 70 -2.70 -5.95 15.79
C ASN A 70 -1.21 -6.28 15.79
N ILE A 71 -0.35 -5.31 16.11
CA ILE A 71 1.09 -5.55 16.23
C ILE A 71 1.36 -6.57 17.36
N TRP A 72 0.78 -6.37 18.53
CA TRP A 72 0.98 -7.29 19.65
C TRP A 72 0.32 -8.64 19.44
N SER A 73 -0.86 -8.68 18.83
CA SER A 73 -1.55 -9.93 18.51
C SER A 73 -0.70 -10.80 17.56
N ARG A 74 -0.15 -10.21 16.50
CA ARG A 74 0.70 -10.96 15.56
C ARG A 74 2.01 -11.44 16.17
N LEU A 75 2.53 -10.72 17.17
CA LEU A 75 3.73 -11.14 17.89
C LEU A 75 3.55 -12.52 18.51
N PHE A 76 2.37 -12.78 19.08
CA PHE A 76 2.08 -14.04 19.77
C PHE A 76 1.49 -15.11 18.86
N ASP A 77 0.98 -14.74 17.69
CA ASP A 77 0.37 -15.68 16.73
C ASP A 77 1.38 -16.50 15.93
N SER A 78 2.62 -16.03 15.82
CA SER A 78 3.64 -16.67 15.01
C SER A 78 4.90 -16.92 15.83
N ALA A 79 5.37 -18.15 15.83
CA ALA A 79 6.64 -18.51 16.47
C ALA A 79 7.83 -17.73 15.87
N ALA A 80 7.80 -17.45 14.56
CA ALA A 80 8.83 -16.68 13.91
C ALA A 80 8.89 -15.23 14.41
N ASN A 81 7.73 -14.60 14.60
CA ASN A 81 7.64 -13.25 15.15
C ASN A 81 8.10 -13.21 16.61
N PHE A 82 7.68 -14.17 17.41
CA PHE A 82 8.04 -14.23 18.82
C PHE A 82 9.53 -14.49 19.03
N ARG A 83 10.14 -15.33 18.20
CA ARG A 83 11.58 -15.63 18.27
C ARG A 83 12.44 -14.35 18.10
N HIS A 84 11.97 -13.40 17.28
CA HIS A 84 12.67 -12.16 17.00
C HIS A 84 11.88 -10.94 17.49
N ALA A 85 11.33 -11.04 18.73
CA ALA A 85 10.39 -10.06 19.26
C ALA A 85 10.88 -8.62 19.22
N LEU A 86 12.13 -8.37 19.59
CA LEU A 86 12.69 -7.02 19.61
C LEU A 86 12.78 -6.42 18.22
N ILE A 87 13.27 -7.19 17.26
CA ILE A 87 13.38 -6.75 15.85
C ILE A 87 11.98 -6.55 15.27
N TYR A 88 11.07 -7.48 15.54
CA TYR A 88 9.68 -7.40 15.10
C TYR A 88 9.01 -6.12 15.58
N LEU A 89 9.09 -5.83 16.87
CA LEU A 89 8.48 -4.63 17.45
C LEU A 89 9.11 -3.36 16.90
N ALA A 90 10.43 -3.30 16.81
CA ALA A 90 11.14 -2.13 16.26
C ALA A 90 10.70 -1.85 14.81
N VAL A 91 10.70 -2.85 13.95
CA VAL A 91 10.33 -2.72 12.54
C VAL A 91 8.86 -2.29 12.40
N ASN A 92 7.96 -2.92 13.17
CA ASN A 92 6.53 -2.61 13.08
C ASN A 92 6.22 -1.20 13.58
N TYR A 93 6.85 -0.73 14.66
CA TYR A 93 6.61 0.61 15.17
C TYR A 93 7.26 1.69 14.30
N ILE A 94 8.41 1.44 13.70
CA ILE A 94 9.00 2.33 12.71
C ILE A 94 8.07 2.46 11.50
N ASN A 95 7.57 1.34 10.99
CA ASN A 95 6.63 1.32 9.87
C ASN A 95 5.34 2.08 10.20
N ARG A 96 4.78 1.87 11.39
CA ARG A 96 3.60 2.59 11.85
C ARG A 96 3.82 4.10 11.86
N LYS A 97 4.96 4.54 12.39
CA LYS A 97 5.32 5.96 12.42
C LYS A 97 5.41 6.54 10.99
N GLU A 98 6.03 5.82 10.08
CA GLU A 98 6.13 6.26 8.68
C GLU A 98 4.77 6.37 8.00
N ILE A 99 3.86 5.43 8.26
CA ILE A 99 2.52 5.47 7.70
C ILE A 99 1.79 6.75 8.13
N TYR A 100 1.86 7.11 9.41
CA TYR A 100 1.22 8.33 9.89
C TYR A 100 1.89 9.59 9.33
N ASN A 101 3.21 9.62 9.26
CA ASN A 101 3.95 10.78 8.75
C ASN A 101 3.76 11.01 7.26
N LYS A 102 3.74 9.95 6.46
CA LYS A 102 3.66 10.01 5.00
C LYS A 102 2.27 9.71 4.45
N LYS A 103 1.28 9.49 5.33
CA LYS A 103 -0.09 9.08 4.94
C LYS A 103 -0.10 7.89 4.00
N GLY A 104 0.84 6.96 4.19
CA GLY A 104 0.94 5.75 3.38
C GLY A 104 1.56 5.93 1.99
N ILE A 105 1.97 7.13 1.64
CA ILE A 105 2.60 7.43 0.34
C ILE A 105 4.11 7.31 0.48
N LYS A 106 4.73 6.56 -0.42
CA LYS A 106 6.19 6.43 -0.49
C LYS A 106 6.74 7.43 -1.51
N LEU A 107 7.83 8.02 -1.14
CA LEU A 107 8.53 8.96 -2.03
C LEU A 107 9.40 8.22 -3.04
#